data_c41351e8aa0f186a7feb778e0417fadc
#
_entry.id   c41351e8aa0f186a7feb778e0417fadc
#
_cell.length_a   1.000
_cell.length_b   1.000
_cell.length_c   1.000
_cell.angle_alpha   90.00
_cell.angle_beta   90.00
_cell.angle_gamma   90.00
#
_symmetry.space_group_name_H-M   'P 1'
#
loop_
_entity.id
_entity.type
_entity.pdbx_description
1 polymer ?
#
loop_
_entity_poly.entity_id
_entity_poly.type
_entity_poly.pdbx_seq_one_letter_code
_entity_poly.pdbx_strand_id
1 'polypeptide(L)'
;MTGHAPDAVWPSASPPPASPALTWQLHDVAELPGVRAQLRRNTTSESSDPDLLDQLILAFDEMASNALRHGGGRVQASVRLTPDSYLIVVSDAAASDPPRPAVGRDPSEGGLGLYLIAEMATEHGWYVEGGAKYVWALLPRR
;
A
#
# COMPACT_ATOMS: atom_id res chain seq x y z
N MET A 1 7.82 6.00 23.85
CA MET A 1 7.99 5.74 22.56
C MET A 1 6.85 5.08 21.96
N THR A 2 6.75 5.28 20.84
CA THR A 2 5.65 4.79 20.26
C THR A 2 5.92 4.14 18.98
N GLY A 3 6.46 3.06 18.92
CA GLY A 3 6.42 2.27 17.76
C GLY A 3 4.99 1.95 17.41
N HIS A 4 4.75 1.45 16.26
CA HIS A 4 3.46 0.88 15.91
C HIS A 4 3.52 -0.62 16.16
N ALA A 5 2.37 -1.21 16.50
CA ALA A 5 2.23 -2.65 16.61
C ALA A 5 1.79 -3.19 15.25
N PRO A 6 2.55 -4.10 14.61
CA PRO A 6 2.21 -4.57 13.27
C PRO A 6 0.83 -5.25 13.17
N ASP A 7 0.34 -5.79 14.29
CA ASP A 7 -0.96 -6.46 14.33
C ASP A 7 -2.13 -5.53 14.68
N ALA A 8 -1.84 -4.25 14.94
CA ALA A 8 -2.89 -3.29 15.28
C ALA A 8 -3.61 -2.80 14.03
N VAL A 9 -4.84 -2.33 14.22
CA VAL A 9 -5.56 -1.58 13.19
C VAL A 9 -4.69 -0.38 12.80
N TRP A 10 -4.60 -0.10 11.52
CA TRP A 10 -3.78 1.00 11.04
C TRP A 10 -4.29 2.34 11.57
N PRO A 11 -3.39 3.25 11.96
CA PRO A 11 -3.79 4.53 12.50
C PRO A 11 -4.49 5.40 11.47
N SER A 12 -5.46 6.18 11.92
CA SER A 12 -6.11 7.18 11.10
C SER A 12 -5.18 8.38 11.02
N ALA A 13 -4.60 8.61 9.86
CA ALA A 13 -3.61 9.66 9.66
C ALA A 13 -3.46 9.97 8.17
N SER A 14 -3.07 11.19 7.85
CA SER A 14 -2.74 11.58 6.49
C SER A 14 -1.26 11.30 6.21
N PRO A 15 -0.91 10.95 4.96
CA PRO A 15 0.49 10.72 4.61
C PRO A 15 1.27 12.02 4.49
N PRO A 16 2.60 11.94 4.53
CA PRO A 16 3.43 13.11 4.26
C PRO A 16 3.30 13.54 2.79
N PRO A 17 3.64 14.80 2.47
CA PRO A 17 3.65 15.25 1.09
C PRO A 17 4.61 14.44 0.23
N ALA A 18 4.22 14.15 -1.01
CA ALA A 18 5.03 13.38 -1.94
C ALA A 18 4.70 13.77 -3.37
N SER A 19 5.67 13.65 -4.25
CA SER A 19 5.49 13.94 -5.67
C SER A 19 4.82 12.75 -6.35
N PRO A 20 3.77 12.95 -7.14
CA PRO A 20 3.16 11.85 -7.90
C PRO A 20 4.17 11.26 -8.88
N ALA A 21 4.17 9.96 -9.02
CA ALA A 21 5.02 9.26 -9.97
C ALA A 21 4.19 8.39 -10.92
N LEU A 22 3.41 7.45 -10.37
CA LEU A 22 2.63 6.50 -11.15
C LEU A 22 1.26 6.33 -10.51
N THR A 23 0.24 6.18 -11.35
CA THR A 23 -1.14 5.95 -10.88
C THR A 23 -1.83 4.98 -11.81
N TRP A 24 -2.61 4.07 -11.24
CA TRP A 24 -3.41 3.09 -11.98
C TRP A 24 -4.83 3.06 -11.47
N GLN A 25 -5.78 2.88 -12.41
CA GLN A 25 -7.17 2.50 -12.10
C GLN A 25 -7.24 1.00 -12.23
N LEU A 26 -7.68 0.30 -11.19
CA LEU A 26 -7.68 -1.15 -11.15
C LEU A 26 -9.10 -1.71 -11.07
N HIS A 27 -9.36 -2.81 -11.76
CA HIS A 27 -10.67 -3.45 -11.80
C HIS A 27 -10.63 -4.91 -11.36
N ASP A 28 -9.49 -5.59 -11.53
CA ASP A 28 -9.37 -7.03 -11.31
C ASP A 28 -7.95 -7.37 -10.89
N VAL A 29 -7.81 -8.35 -10.00
CA VAL A 29 -6.50 -8.83 -9.56
C VAL A 29 -5.67 -9.37 -10.73
N ALA A 30 -6.30 -9.80 -11.81
CA ALA A 30 -5.60 -10.28 -12.99
C ALA A 30 -4.76 -9.19 -13.66
N GLU A 31 -5.03 -7.91 -13.38
CA GLU A 31 -4.24 -6.80 -13.90
C GLU A 31 -2.89 -6.63 -13.17
N LEU A 32 -2.77 -7.17 -11.97
CA LEU A 32 -1.61 -6.89 -11.11
C LEU A 32 -0.27 -7.34 -11.67
N PRO A 33 -0.14 -8.50 -12.35
CA PRO A 33 1.16 -8.86 -12.93
C PRO A 33 1.71 -7.80 -13.88
N GLY A 34 0.85 -7.23 -14.74
CA GLY A 34 1.26 -6.17 -15.66
C GLY A 34 1.62 -4.89 -14.93
N VAL A 35 0.86 -4.55 -13.90
CA VAL A 35 1.13 -3.35 -13.09
C VAL A 35 2.45 -3.50 -12.34
N ARG A 36 2.73 -4.68 -11.77
CA ARG A 36 4.01 -4.94 -11.11
C ARG A 36 5.18 -4.75 -12.08
N ALA A 37 5.04 -5.24 -13.31
CA ALA A 37 6.08 -5.09 -14.31
C ALA A 37 6.31 -3.61 -14.66
N GLN A 38 5.24 -2.83 -14.81
CA GLN A 38 5.35 -1.39 -15.06
C GLN A 38 6.00 -0.68 -13.89
N LEU A 39 5.59 -0.99 -12.67
CA LEU A 39 6.14 -0.39 -11.47
C LEU A 39 7.65 -0.67 -11.37
N ARG A 40 8.05 -1.92 -11.60
CA ARG A 40 9.47 -2.29 -11.55
C ARG A 40 10.27 -1.53 -12.59
N ARG A 41 9.78 -1.45 -13.84
CA ARG A 41 10.50 -0.73 -14.91
C ARG A 41 10.68 0.75 -14.59
N ASN A 42 9.65 1.36 -14.00
CA ASN A 42 9.63 2.80 -13.80
C ASN A 42 10.31 3.24 -12.51
N THR A 43 10.62 2.32 -11.59
CA THR A 43 11.23 2.66 -10.31
C THR A 43 12.63 2.11 -10.13
N THR A 44 13.15 1.33 -11.07
CA THR A 44 14.50 0.73 -10.97
C THR A 44 15.58 1.81 -10.80
N SER A 45 15.44 2.94 -11.49
CA SER A 45 16.40 4.04 -11.37
C SER A 45 16.25 4.84 -10.08
N GLU A 46 15.16 4.67 -9.36
CA GLU A 46 14.87 5.43 -8.14
C GLU A 46 15.38 4.74 -6.88
N SER A 47 15.84 3.50 -7.00
CA SER A 47 16.41 2.74 -5.89
C SER A 47 17.65 2.03 -6.33
N SER A 48 18.71 2.15 -5.53
CA SER A 48 19.95 1.43 -5.78
C SER A 48 19.99 0.07 -5.07
N ASP A 49 18.98 -0.23 -4.25
CA ASP A 49 18.92 -1.45 -3.47
C ASP A 49 17.80 -2.36 -3.99
N PRO A 50 18.16 -3.52 -4.59
CA PRO A 50 17.14 -4.44 -5.09
C PRO A 50 16.16 -4.94 -4.02
N ASP A 51 16.61 -5.08 -2.77
CA ASP A 51 15.72 -5.55 -1.69
C ASP A 51 14.66 -4.52 -1.38
N LEU A 52 15.00 -3.23 -1.42
CA LEU A 52 14.01 -2.17 -1.18
C LEU A 52 13.01 -2.11 -2.34
N LEU A 53 13.46 -2.34 -3.56
CA LEU A 53 12.54 -2.40 -4.70
C LEU A 53 11.60 -3.60 -4.59
N ASP A 54 12.11 -4.76 -4.17
CA ASP A 54 11.28 -5.93 -3.97
C ASP A 54 10.24 -5.71 -2.87
N GLN A 55 10.61 -5.01 -1.80
CA GLN A 55 9.67 -4.63 -0.74
C GLN A 55 8.57 -3.72 -1.26
N LEU A 56 8.93 -2.75 -2.10
CA LEU A 56 7.94 -1.87 -2.72
C LEU A 56 6.93 -2.67 -3.56
N ILE A 57 7.43 -3.57 -4.40
CA ILE A 57 6.58 -4.38 -5.27
C ILE A 57 5.65 -5.26 -4.44
N LEU A 58 6.18 -5.91 -3.41
CA LEU A 58 5.38 -6.76 -2.53
C LEU A 58 4.29 -5.96 -1.82
N ALA A 59 4.67 -4.82 -1.23
CA ALA A 59 3.72 -4.00 -0.50
C ALA A 59 2.62 -3.44 -1.41
N PHE A 60 3.00 -2.97 -2.59
CA PHE A 60 2.04 -2.48 -3.58
C PHE A 60 1.04 -3.58 -3.95
N ASP A 61 1.55 -4.77 -4.26
CA ASP A 61 0.71 -5.89 -4.68
C ASP A 61 -0.28 -6.28 -3.58
N GLU A 62 0.19 -6.36 -2.35
CA GLU A 62 -0.67 -6.74 -1.22
C GLU A 62 -1.74 -5.69 -0.94
N MET A 63 -1.38 -4.41 -0.96
CA MET A 63 -2.33 -3.34 -0.73
C MET A 63 -3.37 -3.26 -1.85
N ALA A 64 -2.92 -3.36 -3.09
CA ALA A 64 -3.83 -3.31 -4.25
C ALA A 64 -4.74 -4.53 -4.31
N SER A 65 -4.20 -5.73 -4.10
CA SER A 65 -5.03 -6.95 -4.11
C SER A 65 -6.04 -6.95 -2.97
N ASN A 66 -5.64 -6.44 -1.81
CA ASN A 66 -6.53 -6.34 -0.66
C ASN A 66 -7.73 -5.41 -0.97
N ALA A 67 -7.46 -4.27 -1.59
CA ALA A 67 -8.52 -3.35 -1.98
C ALA A 67 -9.44 -3.96 -3.04
N LEU A 68 -8.88 -4.67 -4.01
CA LEU A 68 -9.68 -5.31 -5.07
C LEU A 68 -10.56 -6.43 -4.53
N ARG A 69 -10.08 -7.17 -3.53
CA ARG A 69 -10.85 -8.28 -2.95
C ARG A 69 -11.90 -7.83 -1.95
N HIS A 70 -11.60 -6.80 -1.17
CA HIS A 70 -12.41 -6.46 0.01
C HIS A 70 -12.97 -5.04 0.01
N GLY A 71 -12.36 -4.12 -0.73
CA GLY A 71 -12.74 -2.71 -0.69
C GLY A 71 -13.99 -2.37 -1.48
N GLY A 72 -14.20 -3.05 -2.59
CA GLY A 72 -15.31 -2.77 -3.48
C GLY A 72 -15.21 -1.42 -4.19
N GLY A 73 -16.08 -1.22 -5.19
CA GLY A 73 -16.10 0.03 -5.93
C GLY A 73 -14.86 0.24 -6.79
N ARG A 74 -14.56 1.50 -7.03
CA ARG A 74 -13.36 1.86 -7.79
C ARG A 74 -12.13 1.71 -6.92
N VAL A 75 -11.09 1.09 -7.48
CA VAL A 75 -9.80 0.99 -6.82
C VAL A 75 -8.79 1.79 -7.63
N GLN A 76 -8.07 2.67 -6.96
CA GLN A 76 -6.99 3.43 -7.56
C GLN A 76 -5.74 3.24 -6.74
N ALA A 77 -4.62 2.94 -7.37
CA ALA A 77 -3.36 2.75 -6.68
C ALA A 77 -2.33 3.71 -7.25
N SER A 78 -1.51 4.30 -6.37
CA SER A 78 -0.44 5.18 -6.80
C SER A 78 0.83 4.92 -6.01
N VAL A 79 1.95 5.19 -6.66
CA VAL A 79 3.26 5.24 -6.03
C VAL A 79 3.79 6.65 -6.22
N ARG A 80 4.16 7.29 -5.13
CA ARG A 80 4.68 8.65 -5.10
C ARG A 80 6.07 8.64 -4.47
N LEU A 81 6.80 9.71 -4.66
CA LEU A 81 8.18 9.79 -4.18
C LEU A 81 8.33 10.89 -3.14
N THR A 82 9.04 10.56 -2.07
CA THR A 82 9.67 11.54 -1.18
C THR A 82 11.18 11.45 -1.39
N PRO A 83 12.00 12.33 -0.80
CA PRO A 83 13.43 12.21 -0.95
C PRO A 83 14.01 10.86 -0.54
N ASP A 84 13.43 10.22 0.47
CA ASP A 84 13.97 8.99 1.03
C ASP A 84 13.05 7.78 0.92
N SER A 85 11.85 7.95 0.36
CA SER A 85 10.85 6.90 0.46
C SER A 85 9.97 6.81 -0.78
N TYR A 86 9.34 5.64 -0.92
CA TYR A 86 8.17 5.46 -1.79
C TYR A 86 6.92 5.59 -0.93
N LEU A 87 5.95 6.34 -1.40
CA LEU A 87 4.63 6.41 -0.77
C LEU A 87 3.63 5.67 -1.64
N ILE A 88 3.09 4.57 -1.11
CA ILE A 88 2.02 3.82 -1.77
C ILE A 88 0.70 4.33 -1.22
N VAL A 89 -0.24 4.66 -2.10
CA VAL A 89 -1.60 5.05 -1.71
C VAL A 89 -2.58 4.24 -2.53
N VAL A 90 -3.48 3.52 -1.86
CA VAL A 90 -4.52 2.74 -2.53
C VAL A 90 -5.87 3.18 -1.99
N SER A 91 -6.80 3.51 -2.89
CA SER A 91 -8.14 3.94 -2.49
C SER A 91 -9.19 2.94 -2.94
N ASP A 92 -10.26 2.80 -2.13
CA ASP A 92 -11.41 1.97 -2.44
C ASP A 92 -12.68 2.58 -1.82
N ALA A 93 -13.82 1.91 -1.98
CA ALA A 93 -15.11 2.42 -1.55
C ALA A 93 -15.51 2.02 -0.12
N ALA A 94 -14.70 1.22 0.58
CA ALA A 94 -15.05 0.73 1.91
C ALA A 94 -14.67 1.73 3.00
N ALA A 95 -15.27 2.91 2.95
CA ALA A 95 -14.89 4.05 3.81
C ALA A 95 -15.06 3.79 5.30
N SER A 96 -15.93 2.87 5.70
CA SER A 96 -16.16 2.57 7.11
C SER A 96 -15.37 1.37 7.63
N ASP A 97 -14.50 0.79 6.80
CA ASP A 97 -13.79 -0.43 7.14
C ASP A 97 -12.27 -0.17 7.19
N PRO A 98 -11.71 0.11 8.39
CA PRO A 98 -10.28 0.40 8.50
C PRO A 98 -9.42 -0.81 8.15
N PRO A 99 -8.19 -0.58 7.63
CA PRO A 99 -7.26 -1.67 7.34
C PRO A 99 -6.89 -2.45 8.60
N ARG A 100 -7.05 -3.77 8.56
CA ARG A 100 -6.76 -4.65 9.70
C ARG A 100 -5.84 -5.78 9.27
N PRO A 101 -4.66 -5.92 9.88
CA PRO A 101 -3.83 -7.09 9.66
C PRO A 101 -4.55 -8.37 10.10
N ALA A 102 -4.34 -9.45 9.35
CA ALA A 102 -5.01 -10.72 9.61
C ALA A 102 -4.18 -11.64 10.51
N VAL A 103 -3.89 -11.17 11.70
CA VAL A 103 -3.12 -11.97 12.67
C VAL A 103 -4.02 -13.07 13.23
N GLY A 104 -3.53 -14.31 13.15
CA GLY A 104 -4.27 -15.46 13.66
C GLY A 104 -5.38 -15.94 12.76
N ARG A 105 -5.49 -15.42 11.54
CA ARG A 105 -6.48 -15.86 10.55
C ARG A 105 -5.81 -16.62 9.42
N ASP A 106 -6.62 -17.33 8.66
CA ASP A 106 -6.14 -18.02 7.46
C ASP A 106 -5.62 -16.95 6.47
N PRO A 107 -4.40 -17.13 5.93
CA PRO A 107 -3.86 -16.18 4.95
C PRO A 107 -4.76 -15.96 3.74
N SER A 108 -5.59 -16.94 3.37
CA SER A 108 -6.51 -16.80 2.26
C SER A 108 -7.60 -15.77 2.51
N GLU A 109 -7.84 -15.38 3.75
CA GLU A 109 -8.82 -14.35 4.11
C GLU A 109 -8.29 -12.93 3.91
N GLY A 110 -7.02 -12.79 3.57
CA GLY A 110 -6.39 -11.49 3.35
C GLY A 110 -5.93 -10.83 4.65
N GLY A 111 -5.22 -9.73 4.53
CA GLY A 111 -4.74 -8.94 5.66
C GLY A 111 -3.38 -9.36 6.20
N LEU A 112 -2.88 -10.54 5.86
CA LEU A 112 -1.54 -10.97 6.27
C LEU A 112 -0.48 -10.04 5.66
N GLY A 113 -0.70 -9.62 4.41
CA GLY A 113 0.18 -8.67 3.75
C GLY A 113 0.23 -7.33 4.48
N LEU A 114 -0.91 -6.87 5.03
CA LEU A 114 -0.94 -5.63 5.81
C LEU A 114 -0.06 -5.74 7.06
N TYR A 115 -0.03 -6.90 7.70
CA TYR A 115 0.87 -7.13 8.82
C TYR A 115 2.33 -6.97 8.40
N LEU A 116 2.72 -7.60 7.28
CA LEU A 116 4.09 -7.50 6.77
C LEU A 116 4.44 -6.07 6.38
N ILE A 117 3.51 -5.35 5.76
CA ILE A 117 3.72 -3.96 5.36
C ILE A 117 3.93 -3.09 6.59
N ALA A 118 3.14 -3.29 7.65
CA ALA A 118 3.29 -2.53 8.87
C ALA A 118 4.67 -2.75 9.50
N GLU A 119 5.27 -3.93 9.32
CA GLU A 119 6.63 -4.18 9.79
C GLU A 119 7.69 -3.50 8.92
N MET A 120 7.49 -3.46 7.60
CA MET A 120 8.45 -2.89 6.66
C MET A 120 8.37 -1.36 6.56
N ALA A 121 7.19 -0.80 6.74
CA ALA A 121 6.95 0.62 6.54
C ALA A 121 7.51 1.45 7.68
N THR A 122 8.08 2.61 7.36
CA THR A 122 8.49 3.57 8.37
C THR A 122 7.29 4.29 8.96
N GLU A 123 6.24 4.49 8.16
CA GLU A 123 4.96 5.04 8.59
C GLU A 123 3.87 4.43 7.73
N HIS A 124 2.68 4.33 8.28
CA HIS A 124 1.51 3.86 7.53
C HIS A 124 0.23 4.37 8.21
N GLY A 125 -0.84 4.38 7.47
CA GLY A 125 -2.12 4.86 7.98
C GLY A 125 -3.21 4.78 6.95
N TRP A 126 -4.34 5.40 7.28
CA TRP A 126 -5.47 5.49 6.37
C TRP A 126 -6.29 6.72 6.71
N TYR A 127 -7.07 7.18 5.74
CA TYR A 127 -8.01 8.28 5.94
C TYR A 127 -9.17 8.15 4.97
N VAL A 128 -10.21 8.94 5.21
CA VAL A 128 -11.40 8.97 4.35
C VAL A 128 -11.53 10.37 3.77
N GLU A 129 -11.81 10.45 2.49
CA GLU A 129 -12.05 11.71 1.82
C GLU A 129 -13.00 11.48 0.65
N GLY A 130 -14.04 12.31 0.54
CA GLY A 130 -14.99 12.20 -0.56
C GLY A 130 -15.70 10.84 -0.63
N GLY A 131 -15.91 10.19 0.49
CA GLY A 131 -16.57 8.90 0.55
C GLY A 131 -15.69 7.72 0.18
N ALA A 132 -14.42 7.94 -0.08
CA ALA A 132 -13.45 6.88 -0.39
C ALA A 132 -12.49 6.68 0.77
N LYS A 133 -12.02 5.44 0.91
CA LYS A 133 -10.98 5.10 1.87
C LYS A 133 -9.63 5.14 1.16
N TYR A 134 -8.64 5.76 1.79
CA TYR A 134 -7.27 5.83 1.31
C TYR A 134 -6.37 5.15 2.32
N VAL A 135 -5.71 4.09 1.89
CA VAL A 135 -4.74 3.34 2.71
C VAL A 135 -3.36 3.65 2.17
N TRP A 136 -2.42 3.95 3.05
CA TRP A 136 -1.09 4.36 2.60
C TRP A 136 0.02 3.77 3.45
N ALA A 137 1.20 3.60 2.83
CA ALA A 137 2.40 3.13 3.51
C ALA A 137 3.62 3.80 2.90
N LEU A 138 4.55 4.18 3.76
CA LEU A 138 5.80 4.82 3.39
C LEU A 138 6.94 3.82 3.56
N LEU A 139 7.62 3.50 2.45
CA LEU A 139 8.69 2.50 2.45
C LEU A 139 10.00 3.14 2.02
N PRO A 140 11.12 2.77 2.65
CA PRO A 140 12.41 3.36 2.29
C PRO A 140 12.81 2.99 0.86
N ARG A 141 13.47 3.93 0.16
CA ARG A 141 14.04 3.68 -1.16
C ARG A 141 15.56 3.85 -1.20
N ARG A 142 16.13 4.10 -0.07
CA ARG A 142 17.58 4.17 0.11
C ARG A 142 17.96 3.63 1.48
#